data_82d50a26f9f8a8ab2c396254fa4435c2
#
_entry.id   82d50a26f9f8a8ab2c396254fa4435c2
#
_cell.length_a   1.000
_cell.length_b   1.000
_cell.length_c   1.000
_cell.angle_alpha   90.00
_cell.angle_beta   90.00
_cell.angle_gamma   90.00
#
_symmetry.space_group_name_H-M   'P 1'
#
loop_
_entity.id
_entity.type
_entity.pdbx_description
1 polymer ?
#
loop_
_entity_poly.entity_id
_entity_poly.type
_entity_poly.pdbx_seq_one_letter_code
_entity_poly.pdbx_strand_id
1 'polypeptide(L)'
;MKNRIVFLDYLRVIACLMVMVVHACEPFYLNDEGTFFASRWNALWATWIDSAVRACVPLFVMASAYLLFPVTQPTGAFFRRRLVRVALPFALWTCIYTARFDGDWGKLLFNFPADIIGGHLWFVPMLLGLYLLMPLLSPWAEKASEKEVRGWLAVWAFTTVFPYLRGLWGHLYGAPSFGAVPYLYGECPWNAFGTFQYVSGFFGYMLLGFWFRKFAGEISWSRTLAVAAPLWGVGYLAVAVPFLLRIPDAAGYPVAAPYATAVSLETSWEFCSAGVALTVVAYFLVIRKLTADGAFYRRVIRPLAEASYGTYLMHMLVLAEVCDLLKPRLTAPLAIGATALVSFVVASLLSMALRRIPRVGHWLCG
;
A
#
# COMPACT_ATOMS: atom_id res chain seq x y z
N MET A 1 -16.00 1.04 26.53
CA MET A 1 -15.68 1.01 25.06
C MET A 1 -14.40 1.78 24.86
N LYS A 2 -13.34 1.20 24.25
CA LYS A 2 -12.15 2.00 23.88
C LYS A 2 -12.60 3.12 22.95
N ASN A 3 -12.24 4.36 23.25
CA ASN A 3 -12.56 5.50 22.40
C ASN A 3 -12.07 5.22 20.96
N ARG A 4 -12.98 5.19 20.02
CA ARG A 4 -12.69 4.98 18.61
C ARG A 4 -12.01 6.23 18.05
N ILE A 5 -10.93 6.07 17.34
CA ILE A 5 -10.18 7.19 16.75
C ILE A 5 -10.75 7.46 15.35
N VAL A 6 -11.55 8.50 15.24
CA VAL A 6 -12.36 8.82 14.04
C VAL A 6 -11.51 8.97 12.79
N PHE A 7 -10.41 9.71 12.83
CA PHE A 7 -9.59 9.94 11.64
C PHE A 7 -8.98 8.65 11.05
N LEU A 8 -8.75 7.62 11.89
CA LEU A 8 -8.23 6.34 11.39
C LEU A 8 -9.27 5.57 10.58
N ASP A 9 -10.55 5.80 10.82
CA ASP A 9 -11.60 5.23 9.98
C ASP A 9 -11.65 5.93 8.61
N TYR A 10 -11.57 7.27 8.59
CA TYR A 10 -11.40 8.02 7.33
C TYR A 10 -10.17 7.55 6.58
N LEU A 11 -9.03 7.39 7.26
CA LEU A 11 -7.79 6.94 6.65
C LEU A 11 -7.96 5.56 6.00
N ARG A 12 -8.59 4.61 6.68
CA ARG A 12 -8.81 3.26 6.12
C ARG A 12 -9.69 3.28 4.87
N VAL A 13 -10.75 4.08 4.87
CA VAL A 13 -11.66 4.21 3.73
C VAL A 13 -10.94 4.84 2.55
N ILE A 14 -10.21 5.94 2.77
CA ILE A 14 -9.44 6.63 1.74
C ILE A 14 -8.34 5.72 1.18
N ALA A 15 -7.54 5.08 2.04
CA ALA A 15 -6.48 4.17 1.61
C ALA A 15 -7.03 2.96 0.85
N CYS A 16 -8.17 2.42 1.26
CA CYS A 16 -8.83 1.32 0.55
C CYS A 16 -9.30 1.73 -0.85
N LEU A 17 -9.89 2.93 -1.00
CA LEU A 17 -10.23 3.46 -2.32
C LEU A 17 -8.98 3.71 -3.18
N MET A 18 -7.90 4.24 -2.59
CA MET A 18 -6.62 4.41 -3.29
C MET A 18 -6.08 3.08 -3.83
N VAL A 19 -6.19 1.97 -3.08
CA VAL A 19 -5.81 0.63 -3.57
C VAL A 19 -6.61 0.24 -4.81
N MET A 20 -7.92 0.52 -4.83
CA MET A 20 -8.74 0.25 -6.03
C MET A 20 -8.26 1.07 -7.24
N VAL A 21 -7.84 2.31 -7.02
CA VAL A 21 -7.33 3.17 -8.10
C VAL A 21 -6.00 2.63 -8.63
N VAL A 22 -5.07 2.20 -7.76
CA VAL A 22 -3.80 1.57 -8.18
C VAL A 22 -4.08 0.40 -9.13
N HIS A 23 -4.87 -0.56 -8.69
CA HIS A 23 -5.16 -1.76 -9.51
C HIS A 23 -6.03 -1.45 -10.75
N ALA A 24 -6.84 -0.40 -10.73
CA ALA A 24 -7.57 0.05 -11.91
C ALA A 24 -6.65 0.71 -12.98
N CYS A 25 -5.46 1.18 -12.59
CA CYS A 25 -4.46 1.72 -13.51
C CYS A 25 -3.64 0.63 -14.20
N GLU A 26 -3.39 -0.51 -13.54
CA GLU A 26 -2.51 -1.59 -14.04
C GLU A 26 -2.85 -2.05 -15.46
N PRO A 27 -4.11 -2.28 -15.86
CA PRO A 27 -4.45 -2.73 -17.21
C PRO A 27 -4.09 -1.74 -18.34
N PHE A 28 -3.63 -0.53 -18.03
CA PHE A 28 -3.23 0.49 -19.00
C PHE A 28 -1.73 0.53 -19.27
N TYR A 29 -0.92 -0.21 -18.49
CA TYR A 29 0.53 -0.30 -18.68
C TYR A 29 1.10 -1.72 -18.43
N LEU A 30 0.26 -2.69 -18.05
CA LEU A 30 0.60 -4.09 -17.85
C LEU A 30 -0.32 -4.99 -18.67
N ASN A 31 0.21 -6.14 -19.10
CA ASN A 31 -0.50 -7.28 -19.63
C ASN A 31 0.12 -8.59 -19.08
N ASP A 32 -0.35 -9.74 -19.54
CA ASP A 32 0.13 -11.06 -19.09
C ASP A 32 1.62 -11.32 -19.43
N GLU A 33 2.17 -10.60 -20.40
CA GLU A 33 3.56 -10.73 -20.84
C GLU A 33 4.51 -9.74 -20.17
N GLY A 34 3.99 -8.79 -19.38
CA GLY A 34 4.77 -7.78 -18.66
C GLY A 34 4.30 -6.35 -18.91
N THR A 35 5.23 -5.39 -19.03
CA THR A 35 4.90 -3.99 -19.27
C THR A 35 4.51 -3.77 -20.73
N PHE A 36 3.34 -3.21 -20.96
CA PHE A 36 2.79 -2.96 -22.31
C PHE A 36 1.93 -1.70 -22.34
N PHE A 37 2.18 -0.84 -23.30
CA PHE A 37 1.43 0.40 -23.49
C PHE A 37 0.60 0.34 -24.76
N ALA A 38 -0.70 0.15 -24.63
CA ALA A 38 -1.63 0.16 -25.78
C ALA A 38 -1.68 1.53 -26.46
N SER A 39 -1.48 2.63 -25.73
CA SER A 39 -1.27 3.97 -26.25
C SER A 39 -0.52 4.83 -25.25
N ARG A 40 0.28 5.78 -25.76
CA ARG A 40 0.96 6.79 -24.92
C ARG A 40 -0.04 7.58 -24.07
N TRP A 41 -1.18 7.95 -24.62
CA TRP A 41 -2.22 8.70 -23.93
C TRP A 41 -2.76 7.94 -22.70
N ASN A 42 -3.04 6.66 -22.85
CA ASN A 42 -3.52 5.83 -21.76
C ASN A 42 -2.46 5.69 -20.64
N ALA A 43 -1.20 5.48 -21.04
CA ALA A 43 -0.09 5.40 -20.11
C ALA A 43 0.14 6.71 -19.33
N LEU A 44 0.01 7.86 -19.99
CA LEU A 44 0.10 9.18 -19.33
C LEU A 44 -0.98 9.34 -18.27
N TRP A 45 -2.24 9.01 -18.58
CA TRP A 45 -3.33 9.10 -17.60
C TRP A 45 -3.15 8.11 -16.45
N ALA A 46 -2.77 6.87 -16.72
CA ALA A 46 -2.45 5.90 -15.68
C ALA A 46 -1.35 6.43 -14.77
N THR A 47 -0.29 7.03 -15.34
CA THR A 47 0.82 7.58 -14.55
C THR A 47 0.37 8.71 -13.63
N TRP A 48 -0.39 9.69 -14.14
CA TRP A 48 -0.84 10.80 -13.33
C TRP A 48 -1.79 10.37 -12.21
N ILE A 49 -2.69 9.44 -12.50
CA ILE A 49 -3.69 8.97 -11.53
C ILE A 49 -3.02 8.07 -10.48
N ASP A 50 -2.24 7.08 -10.90
CA ASP A 50 -1.61 6.12 -10.00
C ASP A 50 -0.60 6.79 -9.06
N SER A 51 0.25 7.67 -9.59
CA SER A 51 1.24 8.40 -8.79
C SER A 51 0.62 9.19 -7.64
N ALA A 52 -0.63 9.65 -7.77
CA ALA A 52 -1.33 10.36 -6.71
C ALA A 52 -1.77 9.45 -5.56
N VAL A 53 -1.90 8.15 -5.77
CA VAL A 53 -2.51 7.22 -4.80
C VAL A 53 -1.57 6.16 -4.23
N ARG A 54 -0.28 6.17 -4.62
CA ARG A 54 0.73 5.21 -4.12
C ARG A 54 0.95 5.27 -2.60
N ALA A 55 0.43 6.26 -1.91
CA ALA A 55 0.43 6.33 -0.45
C ALA A 55 -0.45 5.26 0.24
N CYS A 56 -1.31 4.55 -0.49
CA CYS A 56 -2.36 3.67 0.03
C CYS A 56 -1.85 2.63 1.04
N VAL A 57 -0.88 1.83 0.67
CA VAL A 57 -0.35 0.73 1.52
C VAL A 57 0.39 1.26 2.75
N PRO A 58 1.33 2.22 2.63
CA PRO A 58 1.97 2.82 3.80
C PRO A 58 1.00 3.46 4.80
N LEU A 59 -0.09 4.06 4.33
CA LEU A 59 -1.13 4.61 5.21
C LEU A 59 -1.79 3.53 6.08
N PHE A 60 -2.03 2.32 5.57
CA PHE A 60 -2.50 1.20 6.38
C PHE A 60 -1.49 0.75 7.43
N VAL A 61 -0.20 0.74 7.09
CA VAL A 61 0.87 0.42 8.05
C VAL A 61 0.91 1.47 9.17
N MET A 62 0.89 2.76 8.81
CA MET A 62 0.86 3.85 9.79
C MET A 62 -0.38 3.79 10.69
N ALA A 63 -1.56 3.51 10.13
CA ALA A 63 -2.79 3.34 10.92
C ALA A 63 -2.68 2.17 11.90
N SER A 64 -2.10 1.06 11.47
CA SER A 64 -1.88 -0.11 12.32
C SER A 64 -0.90 0.19 13.44
N ALA A 65 0.22 0.83 13.13
CA ALA A 65 1.20 1.24 14.13
C ALA A 65 0.65 2.28 15.11
N TYR A 66 -0.06 3.28 14.60
CA TYR A 66 -0.71 4.29 15.44
C TYR A 66 -1.66 3.68 16.49
N LEU A 67 -2.37 2.60 16.14
CA LEU A 67 -3.30 1.92 17.04
C LEU A 67 -2.63 0.94 18.00
N LEU A 68 -1.60 0.25 17.53
CA LEU A 68 -1.14 -1.00 18.13
C LEU A 68 0.25 -0.89 18.77
N PHE A 69 1.05 0.07 18.36
CA PHE A 69 2.43 0.18 18.82
C PHE A 69 2.63 1.42 19.73
N PRO A 70 3.24 1.28 20.92
CA PRO A 70 3.68 0.04 21.54
C PRO A 70 2.53 -0.87 22.00
N VAL A 71 2.80 -2.17 22.07
CA VAL A 71 1.85 -3.19 22.50
C VAL A 71 1.76 -3.20 24.01
N THR A 72 0.60 -2.82 24.56
CA THR A 72 0.36 -2.73 26.01
C THR A 72 -0.35 -3.95 26.60
N GLN A 73 -0.78 -4.89 25.77
CA GLN A 73 -1.44 -6.13 26.20
C GLN A 73 -0.44 -7.30 26.20
N PRO A 74 -0.72 -8.40 26.92
CA PRO A 74 0.12 -9.59 26.88
C PRO A 74 0.34 -10.09 25.44
N THR A 75 1.58 -10.43 25.09
CA THR A 75 2.00 -10.81 23.73
C THR A 75 1.16 -11.94 23.14
N GLY A 76 0.84 -13.00 23.93
CA GLY A 76 -0.03 -14.08 23.47
C GLY A 76 -1.44 -13.64 23.12
N ALA A 77 -2.02 -12.70 23.90
CA ALA A 77 -3.33 -12.14 23.60
C ALA A 77 -3.30 -11.23 22.33
N PHE A 78 -2.20 -10.52 22.13
CA PHE A 78 -1.96 -9.74 20.91
C PHE A 78 -1.93 -10.64 19.68
N PHE A 79 -1.10 -11.68 19.67
CA PHE A 79 -0.96 -12.60 18.54
C PHE A 79 -2.24 -13.37 18.25
N ARG A 80 -2.91 -13.91 19.28
CA ARG A 80 -4.20 -14.58 19.08
C ARG A 80 -5.21 -13.71 18.34
N ARG A 81 -5.30 -12.41 18.69
CA ARG A 81 -6.19 -11.47 18.00
C ARG A 81 -5.78 -11.23 16.55
N ARG A 82 -4.45 -11.15 16.27
CA ARG A 82 -3.95 -10.94 14.90
C ARG A 82 -4.13 -12.21 14.07
N LEU A 83 -3.82 -13.37 14.63
CA LEU A 83 -4.04 -14.64 13.96
C LEU A 83 -5.49 -14.82 13.50
N VAL A 84 -6.45 -14.62 14.41
CA VAL A 84 -7.88 -14.82 14.09
C VAL A 84 -8.41 -13.76 13.15
N ARG A 85 -8.02 -12.49 13.31
CA ARG A 85 -8.61 -11.37 12.55
C ARG A 85 -7.90 -11.04 11.25
N VAL A 86 -6.67 -11.48 11.07
CA VAL A 86 -5.86 -11.12 9.90
C VAL A 86 -5.36 -12.36 9.18
N ALA A 87 -4.65 -13.28 9.87
CA ALA A 87 -4.05 -14.42 9.21
C ALA A 87 -5.09 -15.46 8.73
N LEU A 88 -6.13 -15.73 9.52
CA LEU A 88 -7.17 -16.69 9.13
C LEU A 88 -7.95 -16.26 7.88
N PRO A 89 -8.51 -15.02 7.81
CA PRO A 89 -9.14 -14.56 6.57
C PRO A 89 -8.18 -14.58 5.38
N PHE A 90 -6.94 -14.15 5.58
CA PHE A 90 -5.91 -14.21 4.53
C PHE A 90 -5.72 -15.63 3.99
N ALA A 91 -5.55 -16.64 4.85
CA ALA A 91 -5.39 -18.03 4.43
C ALA A 91 -6.61 -18.54 3.63
N LEU A 92 -7.83 -18.23 4.08
CA LEU A 92 -9.05 -18.60 3.38
C LEU A 92 -9.15 -17.94 2.00
N TRP A 93 -8.83 -16.64 1.89
CA TRP A 93 -8.83 -15.95 0.62
C TRP A 93 -7.72 -16.43 -0.32
N THR A 94 -6.55 -16.80 0.19
CA THR A 94 -5.51 -17.44 -0.61
C THR A 94 -6.03 -18.72 -1.25
N CYS A 95 -6.77 -19.57 -0.49
CA CYS A 95 -7.41 -20.75 -1.05
C CYS A 95 -8.47 -20.40 -2.13
N ILE A 96 -9.27 -19.34 -1.92
CA ILE A 96 -10.27 -18.89 -2.91
C ILE A 96 -9.59 -18.44 -4.20
N TYR A 97 -8.52 -17.66 -4.12
CA TYR A 97 -7.76 -17.20 -5.28
C TYR A 97 -7.05 -18.35 -6.01
N THR A 98 -6.48 -19.31 -5.28
CA THR A 98 -5.90 -20.53 -5.89
C THR A 98 -6.97 -21.30 -6.67
N ALA A 99 -8.14 -21.52 -6.08
CA ALA A 99 -9.23 -22.21 -6.75
C ALA A 99 -9.75 -21.48 -8.00
N ARG A 100 -9.72 -20.14 -8.00
CA ARG A 100 -10.29 -19.33 -9.10
C ARG A 100 -9.32 -19.11 -10.25
N PHE A 101 -8.03 -18.92 -9.97
CA PHE A 101 -7.07 -18.43 -10.97
C PHE A 101 -5.90 -19.37 -11.23
N ASP A 102 -5.42 -20.11 -10.24
CA ASP A 102 -4.18 -20.89 -10.36
C ASP A 102 -4.47 -22.41 -10.51
N GLY A 103 -5.43 -22.93 -9.75
CA GLY A 103 -5.77 -24.36 -9.72
C GLY A 103 -4.68 -25.26 -9.16
N ASP A 104 -3.48 -24.75 -8.90
CA ASP A 104 -2.32 -25.48 -8.41
C ASP A 104 -2.27 -25.53 -6.87
N TRP A 105 -2.95 -26.50 -6.31
CA TRP A 105 -2.96 -26.76 -4.86
C TRP A 105 -1.61 -27.25 -4.33
N GLY A 106 -0.77 -27.87 -5.19
CA GLY A 106 0.58 -28.26 -4.84
C GLY A 106 1.43 -27.03 -4.58
N LYS A 107 1.36 -26.03 -5.46
CA LYS A 107 2.01 -24.73 -5.29
C LYS A 107 1.57 -24.05 -3.98
N LEU A 108 0.26 -24.04 -3.69
CA LEU A 108 -0.24 -23.51 -2.43
C LEU A 108 0.35 -24.20 -1.20
N LEU A 109 0.41 -25.54 -1.22
CA LEU A 109 0.86 -26.32 -0.07
C LEU A 109 2.37 -26.22 0.18
N PHE A 110 3.18 -26.22 -0.89
CA PHE A 110 4.65 -26.25 -0.79
C PHE A 110 5.30 -24.88 -0.82
N ASN A 111 4.71 -23.89 -1.48
CA ASN A 111 5.27 -22.56 -1.58
C ASN A 111 4.73 -21.60 -0.52
N PHE A 112 3.56 -21.87 0.07
CA PHE A 112 3.07 -21.10 1.21
C PHE A 112 3.87 -21.50 2.48
N PRO A 113 4.48 -20.56 3.21
CA PRO A 113 4.38 -19.12 3.16
C PRO A 113 5.49 -18.42 2.35
N ALA A 114 6.27 -19.11 1.56
CA ALA A 114 7.43 -18.56 0.86
C ALA A 114 7.05 -17.76 -0.40
N ASP A 115 5.94 -18.11 -1.04
CA ASP A 115 5.41 -17.39 -2.20
C ASP A 115 3.99 -16.90 -1.95
N ILE A 116 3.61 -15.82 -2.65
CA ILE A 116 2.31 -15.16 -2.48
C ILE A 116 1.41 -15.55 -3.64
N ILE A 117 0.41 -16.36 -3.33
CA ILE A 117 -0.64 -16.71 -4.27
C ILE A 117 -1.70 -15.60 -4.25
N GLY A 118 -1.98 -15.06 -5.45
CA GLY A 118 -2.79 -13.86 -5.58
C GLY A 118 -1.96 -12.61 -5.25
N GLY A 119 -1.25 -12.08 -6.26
CA GLY A 119 -0.21 -11.05 -6.13
C GLY A 119 -0.55 -9.88 -5.21
N HIS A 120 -1.80 -9.41 -5.21
CA HIS A 120 -2.25 -8.30 -4.34
C HIS A 120 -2.30 -8.63 -2.84
N LEU A 121 -2.31 -9.91 -2.45
CA LEU A 121 -2.36 -10.33 -1.04
C LEU A 121 -1.01 -10.19 -0.29
N TRP A 122 0.08 -9.86 -0.99
CA TRP A 122 1.43 -9.68 -0.41
C TRP A 122 1.47 -8.75 0.81
N PHE A 123 0.58 -7.77 0.87
CA PHE A 123 0.50 -6.83 1.99
C PHE A 123 0.24 -7.52 3.34
N VAL A 124 -0.52 -8.63 3.37
CA VAL A 124 -0.87 -9.30 4.64
C VAL A 124 0.33 -10.00 5.27
N PRO A 125 1.14 -10.83 4.58
CA PRO A 125 2.39 -11.37 5.13
C PRO A 125 3.35 -10.28 5.60
N MET A 126 3.52 -9.20 4.85
CA MET A 126 4.33 -8.06 5.26
C MET A 126 3.81 -7.44 6.57
N LEU A 127 2.51 -7.20 6.66
CA LEU A 127 1.89 -6.65 7.87
C LEU A 127 2.00 -7.60 9.08
N LEU A 128 1.87 -8.90 8.87
CA LEU A 128 2.09 -9.92 9.91
C LEU A 128 3.54 -9.88 10.41
N GLY A 129 4.52 -9.70 9.51
CA GLY A 129 5.92 -9.50 9.87
C GLY A 129 6.10 -8.30 10.81
N LEU A 130 5.48 -7.16 10.51
CA LEU A 130 5.48 -5.99 11.40
C LEU A 130 4.80 -6.27 12.74
N TYR A 131 3.71 -7.05 12.75
CA TYR A 131 3.05 -7.45 14.00
C TYR A 131 3.94 -8.34 14.88
N LEU A 132 4.82 -9.17 14.30
CA LEU A 132 5.81 -9.93 15.06
C LEU A 132 6.86 -9.02 15.73
N LEU A 133 7.25 -7.94 15.05
CA LEU A 133 8.23 -6.97 15.59
C LEU A 133 7.63 -6.07 16.68
N MET A 134 6.33 -5.74 16.62
CA MET A 134 5.73 -4.79 17.54
C MET A 134 5.92 -5.16 19.03
N PRO A 135 5.59 -6.36 19.51
CA PRO A 135 5.82 -6.71 20.92
C PRO A 135 7.30 -6.70 21.30
N LEU A 136 8.18 -7.12 20.39
CA LEU A 136 9.63 -7.16 20.61
C LEU A 136 10.20 -5.77 20.82
N LEU A 137 9.74 -4.79 20.07
CA LEU A 137 10.22 -3.40 20.12
C LEU A 137 9.47 -2.53 21.15
N SER A 138 8.34 -3.01 21.71
CA SER A 138 7.51 -2.23 22.61
C SER A 138 8.24 -1.73 23.85
N PRO A 139 9.12 -2.52 24.53
CA PRO A 139 9.86 -2.04 25.71
C PRO A 139 10.80 -0.87 25.39
N TRP A 140 11.39 -0.85 24.19
CA TRP A 140 12.16 0.27 23.69
C TRP A 140 11.26 1.48 23.39
N ALA A 141 10.17 1.26 22.64
CA ALA A 141 9.27 2.32 22.21
C ALA A 141 8.62 3.07 23.37
N GLU A 142 8.32 2.38 24.49
CA GLU A 142 7.78 3.02 25.69
C GLU A 142 8.75 4.06 26.27
N LYS A 143 10.05 3.77 26.28
CA LYS A 143 11.12 4.59 26.87
C LYS A 143 11.76 5.56 25.88
N ALA A 144 11.65 5.30 24.56
CA ALA A 144 12.32 6.06 23.53
C ALA A 144 11.97 7.55 23.58
N SER A 145 13.01 8.39 23.51
CA SER A 145 12.88 9.83 23.36
C SER A 145 12.50 10.21 21.92
N GLU A 146 11.96 11.41 21.74
CA GLU A 146 11.65 11.92 20.39
C GLU A 146 12.91 12.02 19.52
N LYS A 147 14.04 12.46 20.11
CA LYS A 147 15.32 12.56 19.40
C LYS A 147 15.80 11.22 18.86
N GLU A 148 15.66 10.18 19.66
CA GLU A 148 16.05 8.83 19.29
C GLU A 148 15.17 8.29 18.14
N VAL A 149 13.84 8.45 18.24
CA VAL A 149 12.93 8.02 17.18
C VAL A 149 13.17 8.80 15.88
N ARG A 150 13.44 10.10 15.97
CA ARG A 150 13.82 10.92 14.79
C ARG A 150 15.13 10.45 14.17
N GLY A 151 16.11 10.01 14.98
CA GLY A 151 17.37 9.43 14.50
C GLY A 151 17.11 8.19 13.64
N TRP A 152 16.30 7.25 14.12
CA TRP A 152 15.91 6.06 13.35
C TRP A 152 15.09 6.40 12.12
N LEU A 153 14.19 7.37 12.18
CA LEU A 153 13.45 7.86 11.01
C LEU A 153 14.37 8.51 9.98
N ALA A 154 15.44 9.18 10.39
CA ALA A 154 16.43 9.73 9.46
C ALA A 154 17.22 8.63 8.74
N VAL A 155 17.63 7.55 9.45
CA VAL A 155 18.25 6.37 8.84
C VAL A 155 17.31 5.74 7.83
N TRP A 156 16.05 5.52 8.20
CA TRP A 156 15.06 5.00 7.28
C TRP A 156 14.84 5.93 6.07
N ALA A 157 14.69 7.24 6.28
CA ALA A 157 14.50 8.20 5.20
C ALA A 157 15.66 8.17 4.19
N PHE A 158 16.89 7.98 4.66
CA PHE A 158 18.05 7.78 3.79
C PHE A 158 17.85 6.57 2.87
N THR A 159 17.34 5.45 3.37
CA THR A 159 17.10 4.24 2.54
C THR A 159 16.07 4.47 1.43
N THR A 160 15.13 5.40 1.62
CA THR A 160 14.08 5.69 0.63
C THR A 160 14.58 6.42 -0.62
N VAL A 161 15.80 6.95 -0.60
CA VAL A 161 16.42 7.66 -1.73
C VAL A 161 17.01 6.71 -2.77
N PHE A 162 17.35 5.48 -2.39
CA PHE A 162 18.03 4.52 -3.28
C PHE A 162 17.31 4.22 -4.60
N PRO A 163 15.95 4.14 -4.67
CA PRO A 163 15.25 3.98 -5.94
C PRO A 163 15.63 5.03 -6.99
N TYR A 164 15.81 6.26 -6.55
CA TYR A 164 16.18 7.38 -7.44
C TYR A 164 17.66 7.32 -7.86
N LEU A 165 18.56 6.98 -6.94
CA LEU A 165 19.97 6.79 -7.24
C LEU A 165 20.15 5.67 -8.28
N ARG A 166 19.40 4.59 -8.13
CA ARG A 166 19.39 3.50 -9.11
C ARG A 166 18.88 3.97 -10.47
N GLY A 167 17.79 4.71 -10.51
CA GLY A 167 17.25 5.27 -11.75
C GLY A 167 18.25 6.20 -12.45
N LEU A 168 18.89 7.08 -11.69
CA LEU A 168 19.92 7.97 -12.18
C LEU A 168 21.13 7.22 -12.74
N TRP A 169 21.61 6.21 -12.03
CA TRP A 169 22.70 5.38 -12.50
C TRP A 169 22.37 4.70 -13.84
N GLY A 170 21.19 4.06 -13.94
CA GLY A 170 20.74 3.44 -15.17
C GLY A 170 20.67 4.41 -16.35
N HIS A 171 20.27 5.66 -16.08
CA HIS A 171 20.23 6.70 -17.09
C HIS A 171 21.64 7.13 -17.54
N LEU A 172 22.59 7.28 -16.62
CA LEU A 172 23.95 7.74 -16.92
C LEU A 172 24.82 6.68 -17.59
N TYR A 173 24.68 5.43 -17.21
CA TYR A 173 25.60 4.35 -17.60
C TYR A 173 24.96 3.25 -18.44
N GLY A 174 23.67 3.32 -18.72
CA GLY A 174 22.95 2.35 -19.55
C GLY A 174 22.91 0.93 -18.99
N ALA A 175 23.26 0.75 -17.71
CA ALA A 175 23.31 -0.55 -17.06
C ALA A 175 22.32 -0.61 -15.89
N PRO A 176 21.73 -1.78 -15.60
CA PRO A 176 21.04 -1.99 -14.34
C PRO A 176 22.05 -1.79 -13.22
N SER A 177 21.73 -0.88 -12.34
CA SER A 177 22.65 -0.35 -11.38
C SER A 177 22.61 -1.06 -10.05
N PHE A 178 23.59 -0.70 -9.21
CA PHE A 178 23.75 -1.18 -7.85
C PHE A 178 23.73 -2.70 -7.73
N GLY A 179 24.71 -3.30 -8.37
CA GLY A 179 24.81 -4.74 -8.43
C GLY A 179 23.69 -5.28 -9.34
N ALA A 180 24.06 -5.99 -10.35
CA ALA A 180 23.14 -6.67 -11.27
C ALA A 180 22.20 -7.67 -10.56
N VAL A 181 22.38 -7.83 -9.26
CA VAL A 181 21.61 -8.75 -8.43
C VAL A 181 20.77 -7.92 -7.47
N PRO A 182 19.46 -7.80 -7.70
CA PRO A 182 18.55 -7.11 -6.79
C PRO A 182 18.59 -7.63 -5.36
N TYR A 183 19.14 -8.80 -5.15
CA TYR A 183 19.16 -9.58 -3.91
C TYR A 183 20.52 -9.62 -3.21
N LEU A 184 21.50 -8.82 -3.68
CA LEU A 184 22.86 -8.85 -3.10
C LEU A 184 22.87 -8.52 -1.59
N TYR A 185 21.92 -7.75 -1.11
CA TYR A 185 21.86 -7.26 0.27
C TYR A 185 20.71 -7.87 1.09
N GLY A 186 20.15 -8.97 0.62
CA GLY A 186 19.02 -9.64 1.24
C GLY A 186 17.72 -9.45 0.49
N GLU A 187 17.01 -10.51 0.33
CA GLU A 187 15.76 -10.55 -0.41
C GLU A 187 14.64 -9.95 0.40
N CYS A 188 14.40 -8.69 0.22
CA CYS A 188 13.19 -8.06 0.68
C CYS A 188 12.52 -7.39 -0.52
N PRO A 189 11.46 -7.96 -1.08
CA PRO A 189 10.73 -7.36 -2.20
C PRO A 189 10.25 -5.94 -1.92
N TRP A 190 10.05 -5.60 -0.65
CA TRP A 190 9.64 -4.27 -0.20
C TRP A 190 10.83 -3.34 0.11
N ASN A 191 12.04 -3.88 0.07
CA ASN A 191 13.30 -3.16 0.08
C ASN A 191 14.18 -3.71 -1.03
N ALA A 192 13.84 -3.38 -2.26
CA ALA A 192 14.50 -3.88 -3.47
C ALA A 192 16.02 -3.65 -3.51
N PHE A 193 16.55 -2.82 -2.63
CA PHE A 193 17.97 -2.45 -2.60
C PHE A 193 18.74 -3.06 -1.44
N GLY A 194 18.05 -3.74 -0.51
CA GLY A 194 18.67 -4.42 0.63
C GLY A 194 19.42 -3.51 1.62
N THR A 195 19.49 -2.21 1.36
CA THR A 195 20.26 -1.25 2.15
C THR A 195 19.65 -1.08 3.52
N PHE A 196 20.45 -1.37 4.55
CA PHE A 196 19.96 -1.40 5.92
C PHE A 196 18.66 -2.20 6.08
N GLN A 197 18.63 -3.38 5.50
CA GLN A 197 17.46 -4.26 5.34
C GLN A 197 16.50 -4.28 6.54
N TYR A 198 17.04 -4.37 7.76
CA TYR A 198 16.22 -4.50 8.96
C TYR A 198 15.60 -3.18 9.45
N VAL A 199 16.08 -2.04 8.97
CA VAL A 199 15.60 -0.69 9.34
C VAL A 199 15.07 0.09 8.15
N SER A 200 14.90 -0.56 7.00
CA SER A 200 14.34 0.01 5.78
C SER A 200 12.89 -0.46 5.54
N GLY A 201 12.35 -0.16 4.39
CA GLY A 201 11.05 -0.66 3.98
C GLY A 201 9.89 -0.16 4.86
N PHE A 202 8.91 -1.02 5.07
CA PHE A 202 7.71 -0.70 5.82
C PHE A 202 7.93 -0.51 7.32
N PHE A 203 9.06 -0.96 7.85
CA PHE A 203 9.46 -0.70 9.23
C PHE A 203 9.48 0.79 9.55
N GLY A 204 9.98 1.62 8.64
CA GLY A 204 9.99 3.07 8.84
C GLY A 204 8.60 3.70 8.94
N TYR A 205 7.62 3.20 8.16
CA TYR A 205 6.23 3.64 8.31
C TYR A 205 5.61 3.22 9.64
N MET A 206 6.01 2.07 10.18
CA MET A 206 5.62 1.67 11.53
C MET A 206 6.15 2.68 12.57
N LEU A 207 7.44 3.04 12.47
CA LEU A 207 8.03 4.05 13.36
C LEU A 207 7.42 5.45 13.14
N LEU A 208 7.10 5.82 11.92
CA LEU A 208 6.47 7.10 11.60
C LEU A 208 5.06 7.18 12.21
N GLY A 209 4.25 6.12 12.08
CA GLY A 209 2.94 6.04 12.73
C GLY A 209 3.03 6.15 14.25
N PHE A 210 4.03 5.52 14.87
CA PHE A 210 4.34 5.62 16.28
C PHE A 210 4.75 7.05 16.67
N TRP A 211 5.65 7.68 15.91
CA TRP A 211 6.07 9.06 16.17
C TRP A 211 4.87 10.02 16.12
N PHE A 212 4.00 9.89 15.13
CA PHE A 212 2.79 10.71 15.05
C PHE A 212 1.87 10.52 16.27
N ARG A 213 1.78 9.31 16.82
CA ARG A 213 0.97 9.03 18.00
C ARG A 213 1.57 9.63 19.27
N LYS A 214 2.88 9.47 19.46
CA LYS A 214 3.54 9.77 20.75
C LYS A 214 4.01 11.21 20.85
N PHE A 215 4.48 11.79 19.75
CA PHE A 215 5.20 13.07 19.77
C PHE A 215 4.57 14.18 18.94
N ALA A 216 3.84 13.86 17.88
CA ALA A 216 3.28 14.87 17.00
C ALA A 216 2.06 15.55 17.65
N GLY A 217 2.24 16.77 18.11
CA GLY A 217 1.16 17.62 18.61
C GLY A 217 0.12 17.99 17.54
N GLU A 218 -0.93 18.65 17.99
CA GLU A 218 -1.93 19.23 17.10
C GLU A 218 -1.41 20.53 16.49
N ILE A 219 -1.59 20.71 15.19
CA ILE A 219 -1.29 21.95 14.45
C ILE A 219 -2.55 22.48 13.77
N SER A 220 -2.60 23.79 13.51
CA SER A 220 -3.74 24.41 12.84
C SER A 220 -3.91 23.90 11.40
N TRP A 221 -5.12 24.03 10.81
CA TRP A 221 -5.37 23.69 9.42
C TRP A 221 -4.44 24.42 8.46
N SER A 222 -4.21 25.72 8.66
CA SER A 222 -3.32 26.51 7.83
C SER A 222 -1.89 25.97 7.82
N ARG A 223 -1.35 25.65 8.99
CA ARG A 223 -0.02 25.01 9.11
C ARG A 223 0.00 23.61 8.52
N THR A 224 -1.08 22.83 8.71
CA THR A 224 -1.21 21.50 8.10
C THR A 224 -1.09 21.59 6.59
N LEU A 225 -1.84 22.48 5.95
CA LEU A 225 -1.82 22.67 4.51
C LEU A 225 -0.51 23.27 4.02
N ALA A 226 0.07 24.24 4.75
CA ALA A 226 1.35 24.83 4.41
C ALA A 226 2.51 23.81 4.40
N VAL A 227 2.42 22.74 5.19
CA VAL A 227 3.40 21.65 5.20
C VAL A 227 3.00 20.56 4.21
N ALA A 228 1.75 20.12 4.23
CA ALA A 228 1.31 18.98 3.44
C ALA A 228 1.30 19.27 1.92
N ALA A 229 0.93 20.46 1.48
CA ALA A 229 0.86 20.76 0.06
C ALA A 229 2.22 20.69 -0.66
N PRO A 230 3.31 21.34 -0.16
CA PRO A 230 4.62 21.19 -0.78
C PRO A 230 5.18 19.76 -0.67
N LEU A 231 4.99 19.07 0.47
CA LEU A 231 5.39 17.67 0.59
C LEU A 231 4.68 16.78 -0.44
N TRP A 232 3.38 16.97 -0.60
CA TRP A 232 2.60 16.23 -1.59
C TRP A 232 3.06 16.58 -3.01
N GLY A 233 3.23 17.85 -3.35
CA GLY A 233 3.65 18.28 -4.67
C GLY A 233 5.02 17.74 -5.07
N VAL A 234 6.02 17.88 -4.19
CA VAL A 234 7.37 17.34 -4.43
C VAL A 234 7.33 15.82 -4.50
N GLY A 235 6.66 15.16 -3.56
CA GLY A 235 6.53 13.71 -3.54
C GLY A 235 5.82 13.17 -4.79
N TYR A 236 4.71 13.79 -5.19
CA TYR A 236 3.97 13.43 -6.38
C TYR A 236 4.82 13.54 -7.66
N LEU A 237 5.53 14.64 -7.85
CA LEU A 237 6.43 14.79 -8.99
C LEU A 237 7.57 13.79 -8.97
N ALA A 238 8.15 13.53 -7.80
CA ALA A 238 9.20 12.52 -7.65
C ALA A 238 8.71 11.10 -7.97
N VAL A 239 7.42 10.81 -7.77
CA VAL A 239 6.80 9.53 -8.14
C VAL A 239 6.45 9.51 -9.62
N ALA A 240 5.80 10.55 -10.15
CA ALA A 240 5.26 10.58 -11.51
C ALA A 240 6.34 10.78 -12.59
N VAL A 241 7.25 11.73 -12.41
CA VAL A 241 8.19 12.13 -13.46
C VAL A 241 9.13 11.00 -13.89
N PRO A 242 9.76 10.22 -12.98
CA PRO A 242 10.62 9.13 -13.42
C PRO A 242 9.87 8.04 -14.21
N PHE A 243 8.59 7.81 -13.90
CA PHE A 243 7.77 6.88 -14.68
C PHE A 243 7.45 7.46 -16.07
N LEU A 244 7.06 8.73 -16.15
CA LEU A 244 6.78 9.41 -17.41
C LEU A 244 7.97 9.35 -18.39
N LEU A 245 9.18 9.49 -17.88
CA LEU A 245 10.41 9.42 -18.68
C LEU A 245 10.69 8.03 -19.27
N ARG A 246 10.00 7.00 -18.77
CA ARG A 246 10.13 5.61 -19.22
C ARG A 246 9.04 5.17 -20.20
N ILE A 247 8.01 6.00 -20.39
CA ILE A 247 6.93 5.70 -21.35
C ILE A 247 7.48 5.85 -22.77
N PRO A 248 7.36 4.83 -23.64
CA PRO A 248 7.82 4.92 -25.02
C PRO A 248 6.97 5.92 -25.83
N ASP A 249 7.56 6.48 -26.89
CA ASP A 249 6.86 7.41 -27.79
C ASP A 249 5.78 6.73 -28.62
N ALA A 250 5.94 5.45 -28.92
CA ALA A 250 4.97 4.63 -29.65
C ALA A 250 4.34 3.57 -28.73
N ALA A 251 3.16 3.07 -29.13
CA ALA A 251 2.55 1.92 -28.47
C ALA A 251 3.45 0.67 -28.56
N GLY A 252 3.34 -0.20 -27.57
CA GLY A 252 4.11 -1.44 -27.51
C GLY A 252 4.80 -1.67 -26.18
N TYR A 253 5.78 -2.54 -26.21
CA TYR A 253 6.63 -2.82 -25.04
C TYR A 253 7.64 -1.69 -24.83
N PRO A 254 8.08 -1.43 -23.60
CA PRO A 254 9.19 -0.53 -23.35
C PRO A 254 10.44 -0.97 -24.13
N VAL A 255 10.97 -0.05 -24.95
CA VAL A 255 12.06 -0.37 -25.90
C VAL A 255 13.36 -0.69 -25.22
N ALA A 256 13.57 -0.23 -24.00
CA ALA A 256 14.84 -0.38 -23.32
C ALA A 256 14.72 -1.35 -22.13
N ALA A 257 15.44 -2.46 -22.15
CA ALA A 257 15.88 -3.02 -20.88
C ALA A 257 16.54 -1.88 -20.09
N PRO A 258 16.21 -1.67 -18.83
CA PRO A 258 15.67 -2.66 -17.90
C PRO A 258 14.16 -2.53 -17.59
N TYR A 259 13.37 -1.85 -18.38
CA TYR A 259 11.98 -1.51 -18.03
C TYR A 259 10.92 -2.51 -18.54
N ALA A 260 11.36 -3.70 -18.94
CA ALA A 260 10.46 -4.74 -19.45
C ALA A 260 9.58 -5.40 -18.39
N THR A 261 9.89 -5.25 -17.12
CA THR A 261 9.11 -5.80 -16.02
C THR A 261 8.43 -4.70 -15.21
N ALA A 262 7.28 -4.99 -14.59
CA ALA A 262 6.59 -4.07 -13.70
C ALA A 262 7.54 -3.50 -12.62
N VAL A 263 8.32 -4.36 -11.96
CA VAL A 263 9.26 -3.96 -10.91
C VAL A 263 10.29 -2.93 -11.41
N SER A 264 10.83 -3.11 -12.61
CA SER A 264 11.81 -2.17 -13.17
C SER A 264 11.18 -0.86 -13.64
N LEU A 265 9.98 -0.92 -14.19
CA LEU A 265 9.23 0.26 -14.61
C LEU A 265 8.75 1.09 -13.42
N GLU A 266 8.22 0.43 -12.40
CA GLU A 266 7.58 1.04 -11.23
C GLU A 266 8.57 1.50 -10.14
N THR A 267 9.87 1.55 -10.40
CA THR A 267 10.90 1.85 -9.38
C THR A 267 10.61 3.13 -8.57
N SER A 268 10.06 4.19 -9.19
CA SER A 268 9.67 5.41 -8.47
C SER A 268 8.32 5.28 -7.75
N TRP A 269 7.51 4.29 -8.12
CA TRP A 269 6.23 3.97 -7.52
C TRP A 269 6.32 3.00 -6.35
N GLU A 270 7.52 2.46 -6.10
CA GLU A 270 7.77 1.60 -4.95
C GLU A 270 7.32 2.27 -3.66
N PHE A 271 6.56 1.53 -2.85
CA PHE A 271 5.94 2.05 -1.64
C PHE A 271 6.94 2.62 -0.62
N CYS A 272 8.19 2.18 -0.69
CA CYS A 272 9.26 2.63 0.20
C CYS A 272 10.21 3.64 -0.46
N SER A 273 9.82 4.25 -1.59
CA SER A 273 10.55 5.36 -2.22
C SER A 273 10.33 6.69 -1.50
N ALA A 274 11.29 7.61 -1.60
CA ALA A 274 11.20 8.93 -0.95
C ALA A 274 9.99 9.73 -1.43
N GLY A 275 9.65 9.66 -2.73
CA GLY A 275 8.49 10.33 -3.29
C GLY A 275 7.19 9.85 -2.64
N VAL A 276 7.01 8.53 -2.54
CA VAL A 276 5.85 7.96 -1.86
C VAL A 276 5.86 8.31 -0.38
N ALA A 277 7.02 8.27 0.30
CA ALA A 277 7.11 8.63 1.71
C ALA A 277 6.65 10.09 1.99
N LEU A 278 7.02 11.03 1.12
CA LEU A 278 6.58 12.42 1.22
C LEU A 278 5.06 12.56 1.04
N THR A 279 4.48 11.87 0.03
CA THR A 279 3.01 11.87 -0.17
C THR A 279 2.27 11.23 1.00
N VAL A 280 2.82 10.16 1.59
CA VAL A 280 2.26 9.50 2.78
C VAL A 280 2.19 10.45 3.97
N VAL A 281 3.28 11.17 4.26
CA VAL A 281 3.29 12.17 5.34
C VAL A 281 2.25 13.25 5.08
N ALA A 282 2.17 13.76 3.84
CA ALA A 282 1.21 14.78 3.47
C ALA A 282 -0.24 14.32 3.66
N TYR A 283 -0.60 13.14 3.15
CA TYR A 283 -1.92 12.56 3.34
C TYR A 283 -2.23 12.33 4.82
N PHE A 284 -1.28 11.77 5.57
CA PHE A 284 -1.50 11.48 6.99
C PHE A 284 -1.76 12.76 7.81
N LEU A 285 -1.02 13.85 7.54
CA LEU A 285 -1.22 15.16 8.16
C LEU A 285 -2.63 15.70 7.91
N VAL A 286 -3.12 15.63 6.67
CA VAL A 286 -4.45 16.12 6.29
C VAL A 286 -5.55 15.22 6.87
N ILE A 287 -5.43 13.90 6.69
CA ILE A 287 -6.44 12.95 7.13
C ILE A 287 -6.58 12.94 8.66
N ARG A 288 -5.48 13.14 9.40
CA ARG A 288 -5.49 13.27 10.87
C ARG A 288 -6.42 14.38 11.36
N LYS A 289 -6.68 15.39 10.54
CA LYS A 289 -7.62 16.50 10.85
C LYS A 289 -9.10 16.13 10.66
N LEU A 290 -9.40 14.98 10.05
CA LEU A 290 -10.77 14.52 9.82
C LEU A 290 -11.33 13.85 11.09
N THR A 291 -11.79 14.64 12.02
CA THR A 291 -12.28 14.18 13.33
C THR A 291 -13.81 14.27 13.48
N ALA A 292 -14.52 14.70 12.43
CA ALA A 292 -15.97 14.85 12.45
C ALA A 292 -16.68 13.47 12.57
N ASP A 293 -17.48 13.30 13.62
CA ASP A 293 -18.22 12.07 13.94
C ASP A 293 -19.74 12.18 13.72
N GLY A 294 -20.16 13.12 12.86
CA GLY A 294 -21.53 13.41 12.52
C GLY A 294 -22.29 12.26 11.83
N ALA A 295 -23.47 12.55 11.29
CA ALA A 295 -24.32 11.54 10.65
C ALA A 295 -23.64 10.85 9.46
N PHE A 296 -22.87 11.59 8.64
CA PHE A 296 -22.13 11.04 7.51
C PHE A 296 -21.08 10.00 7.98
N TYR A 297 -20.29 10.35 9.00
CA TYR A 297 -19.33 9.41 9.57
C TYR A 297 -20.03 8.13 10.06
N ARG A 298 -21.10 8.27 10.85
CA ARG A 298 -21.77 7.11 11.44
C ARG A 298 -22.47 6.22 10.41
N ARG A 299 -23.04 6.79 9.34
CA ARG A 299 -23.80 6.05 8.32
C ARG A 299 -22.97 5.55 7.16
N VAL A 300 -21.86 6.20 6.84
CA VAL A 300 -21.05 5.89 5.65
C VAL A 300 -19.62 5.48 6.03
N ILE A 301 -18.84 6.35 6.66
CA ILE A 301 -17.42 6.12 6.87
C ILE A 301 -17.17 4.95 7.82
N ARG A 302 -17.85 4.91 8.94
CA ARG A 302 -17.68 3.87 9.94
C ARG A 302 -17.98 2.47 9.42
N PRO A 303 -19.14 2.20 8.76
CA PRO A 303 -19.41 0.89 8.17
C PRO A 303 -18.39 0.48 7.11
N LEU A 304 -17.96 1.41 6.24
CA LEU A 304 -16.92 1.17 5.25
C LEU A 304 -15.57 0.84 5.90
N ALA A 305 -15.17 1.59 6.93
CA ALA A 305 -13.93 1.33 7.67
C ALA A 305 -13.95 -0.04 8.39
N GLU A 306 -15.11 -0.44 8.92
CA GLU A 306 -15.28 -1.77 9.51
C GLU A 306 -15.22 -2.89 8.47
N ALA A 307 -15.67 -2.64 7.25
CA ALA A 307 -15.65 -3.60 6.15
C ALA A 307 -14.31 -3.62 5.39
N SER A 308 -13.43 -2.64 5.58
CA SER A 308 -12.27 -2.36 4.72
C SER A 308 -11.31 -3.55 4.53
N TYR A 309 -11.13 -4.39 5.54
CA TYR A 309 -10.25 -5.56 5.39
C TYR A 309 -10.86 -6.63 4.48
N GLY A 310 -12.14 -6.97 4.65
CA GLY A 310 -12.82 -7.87 3.72
C GLY A 310 -12.93 -7.27 2.30
N THR A 311 -13.16 -5.96 2.19
CA THR A 311 -13.11 -5.24 0.90
C THR A 311 -11.76 -5.41 0.23
N TYR A 312 -10.65 -5.21 0.97
CA TYR A 312 -9.30 -5.44 0.48
C TYR A 312 -9.08 -6.90 0.03
N LEU A 313 -9.54 -7.89 0.80
CA LEU A 313 -9.31 -9.29 0.47
C LEU A 313 -9.99 -9.73 -0.83
N MET A 314 -11.17 -9.19 -1.15
CA MET A 314 -11.97 -9.63 -2.31
C MET A 314 -11.91 -8.72 -3.53
N HIS A 315 -11.30 -7.54 -3.43
CA HIS A 315 -11.46 -6.51 -4.46
C HIS A 315 -11.02 -6.92 -5.86
N MET A 316 -9.95 -7.71 -6.01
CA MET A 316 -9.46 -8.10 -7.32
C MET A 316 -10.46 -8.98 -8.09
N LEU A 317 -11.28 -9.78 -7.39
CA LEU A 317 -12.36 -10.54 -8.05
C LEU A 317 -13.41 -9.62 -8.67
N VAL A 318 -13.71 -8.50 -7.99
CA VAL A 318 -14.71 -7.54 -8.48
C VAL A 318 -14.07 -6.61 -9.51
N LEU A 319 -12.84 -6.16 -9.27
CA LEU A 319 -12.16 -5.17 -10.10
C LEU A 319 -11.88 -5.71 -11.50
N ALA A 320 -11.47 -6.96 -11.63
CA ALA A 320 -11.23 -7.59 -12.92
C ALA A 320 -12.49 -7.54 -13.80
N GLU A 321 -13.62 -8.02 -13.28
CA GLU A 321 -14.90 -8.06 -14.03
C GLU A 321 -15.39 -6.63 -14.39
N VAL A 322 -15.26 -5.68 -13.47
CA VAL A 322 -15.66 -4.28 -13.71
C VAL A 322 -14.74 -3.61 -14.72
N CYS A 323 -13.43 -3.88 -14.67
CA CYS A 323 -12.46 -3.35 -15.63
C CYS A 323 -12.74 -3.86 -17.05
N ASP A 324 -12.97 -5.17 -17.23
CA ASP A 324 -13.29 -5.78 -18.52
C ASP A 324 -14.57 -5.20 -19.13
N LEU A 325 -15.52 -4.85 -18.28
CA LEU A 325 -16.76 -4.21 -18.72
C LEU A 325 -16.56 -2.75 -19.15
N LEU A 326 -15.76 -1.96 -18.41
CA LEU A 326 -15.69 -0.50 -18.57
C LEU A 326 -14.55 -0.03 -19.47
N LYS A 327 -13.38 -0.70 -19.43
CA LYS A 327 -12.18 -0.31 -20.20
C LYS A 327 -12.43 -0.19 -21.72
N PRO A 328 -13.17 -1.09 -22.38
CA PRO A 328 -13.44 -0.94 -23.83
C PRO A 328 -14.46 0.16 -24.18
N ARG A 329 -15.18 0.69 -23.20
CA ARG A 329 -16.31 1.62 -23.42
C ARG A 329 -16.00 3.06 -23.03
N LEU A 330 -14.94 3.29 -22.24
CA LEU A 330 -14.63 4.59 -21.67
C LEU A 330 -13.20 5.01 -22.00
N THR A 331 -12.93 6.31 -21.96
CA THR A 331 -11.56 6.82 -22.01
C THR A 331 -10.78 6.44 -20.75
N ALA A 332 -9.47 6.32 -20.85
CA ALA A 332 -8.63 5.83 -19.75
C ALA A 332 -8.92 6.49 -18.38
N PRO A 333 -8.99 7.83 -18.24
CA PRO A 333 -9.25 8.43 -16.92
C PRO A 333 -10.65 8.11 -16.39
N LEU A 334 -11.66 8.02 -17.27
CA LEU A 334 -13.02 7.64 -16.88
C LEU A 334 -13.10 6.15 -16.54
N ALA A 335 -12.45 5.30 -17.31
CA ALA A 335 -12.40 3.87 -17.05
C ALA A 335 -11.72 3.56 -15.70
N ILE A 336 -10.56 4.18 -15.42
CA ILE A 336 -9.84 4.03 -14.16
C ILE A 336 -10.74 4.48 -12.99
N GLY A 337 -11.27 5.71 -13.07
CA GLY A 337 -12.09 6.27 -12.01
C GLY A 337 -13.37 5.47 -11.75
N ALA A 338 -14.08 5.09 -12.80
CA ALA A 338 -15.31 4.30 -12.71
C ALA A 338 -15.03 2.87 -12.20
N THR A 339 -14.00 2.20 -12.73
CA THR A 339 -13.58 0.87 -12.25
C THR A 339 -13.25 0.91 -10.76
N ALA A 340 -12.43 1.84 -10.33
CA ALA A 340 -12.06 1.97 -8.93
C ALA A 340 -13.28 2.22 -8.02
N LEU A 341 -14.14 3.17 -8.38
CA LEU A 341 -15.30 3.54 -7.57
C LEU A 341 -16.34 2.41 -7.49
N VAL A 342 -16.70 1.82 -8.63
CA VAL A 342 -17.69 0.73 -8.69
C VAL A 342 -17.16 -0.48 -7.94
N SER A 343 -15.89 -0.87 -8.15
CA SER A 343 -15.28 -2.00 -7.46
C SER A 343 -15.22 -1.76 -5.95
N PHE A 344 -14.86 -0.55 -5.52
CA PHE A 344 -14.87 -0.17 -4.11
C PHE A 344 -16.24 -0.32 -3.47
N VAL A 345 -17.28 0.20 -4.12
CA VAL A 345 -18.67 0.14 -3.62
C VAL A 345 -19.13 -1.32 -3.57
N VAL A 346 -18.99 -2.08 -4.66
CA VAL A 346 -19.44 -3.48 -4.75
C VAL A 346 -18.71 -4.35 -3.72
N ALA A 347 -17.37 -4.30 -3.68
CA ALA A 347 -16.59 -5.09 -2.73
C ALA A 347 -16.91 -4.72 -1.27
N SER A 348 -17.15 -3.42 -0.98
CA SER A 348 -17.54 -2.98 0.36
C SER A 348 -18.92 -3.49 0.74
N LEU A 349 -19.90 -3.45 -0.16
CA LEU A 349 -21.23 -3.99 0.08
C LEU A 349 -21.21 -5.51 0.29
N LEU A 350 -20.44 -6.23 -0.51
CA LEU A 350 -20.23 -7.68 -0.34
C LEU A 350 -19.56 -7.99 1.00
N SER A 351 -18.51 -7.25 1.37
CA SER A 351 -17.87 -7.39 2.68
C SER A 351 -18.84 -7.13 3.84
N MET A 352 -19.64 -6.07 3.76
CA MET A 352 -20.67 -5.79 4.76
C MET A 352 -21.74 -6.87 4.83
N ALA A 353 -22.15 -7.44 3.70
CA ALA A 353 -23.12 -8.54 3.65
C ALA A 353 -22.55 -9.82 4.26
N LEU A 354 -21.32 -10.22 3.88
CA LEU A 354 -20.64 -11.38 4.44
C LEU A 354 -20.45 -11.27 5.96
N ARG A 355 -20.10 -10.10 6.46
CA ARG A 355 -19.94 -9.85 7.90
C ARG A 355 -21.22 -10.05 8.72
N ARG A 356 -22.40 -10.03 8.10
CA ARG A 356 -23.69 -10.31 8.76
C ARG A 356 -23.95 -11.80 8.94
N ILE A 357 -23.23 -12.67 8.21
CA ILE A 357 -23.36 -14.13 8.33
C ILE A 357 -22.61 -14.59 9.58
N PRO A 358 -23.27 -15.14 10.59
CA PRO A 358 -22.63 -15.60 11.82
C PRO A 358 -21.51 -16.60 11.53
N ARG A 359 -20.38 -16.48 12.23
CA ARG A 359 -19.14 -17.26 12.08
C ARG A 359 -18.42 -17.04 10.75
N VAL A 360 -19.10 -17.19 9.60
CA VAL A 360 -18.51 -17.03 8.25
C VAL A 360 -17.96 -15.63 8.05
N GLY A 361 -18.70 -14.60 8.43
CA GLY A 361 -18.27 -13.22 8.28
C GLY A 361 -16.99 -12.90 9.04
N HIS A 362 -16.83 -13.48 10.23
CA HIS A 362 -15.62 -13.32 11.01
C HIS A 362 -14.40 -14.04 10.40
N TRP A 363 -14.63 -15.17 9.75
CA TRP A 363 -13.56 -15.94 9.10
C TRP A 363 -13.13 -15.34 7.76
N LEU A 364 -14.05 -14.74 7.01
CA LEU A 364 -13.77 -14.18 5.69
C LEU A 364 -13.40 -12.67 5.72
N CYS A 365 -13.84 -11.93 6.72
CA CYS A 365 -13.67 -10.47 6.74
C CYS A 365 -12.94 -9.93 7.99
N GLY A 366 -12.57 -10.78 8.94
CA GLY A 366 -11.80 -10.45 10.15
C GLY A 366 -12.60 -9.85 11.32
#